data_9b1eac75cc6a93b3efe2b049773605da
#
_entry.id   9b1eac75cc6a93b3efe2b049773605da
#
_cell.length_a   1.000
_cell.length_b   1.000
_cell.length_c   1.000
_cell.angle_alpha   90.00
_cell.angle_beta   90.00
_cell.angle_gamma   90.00
#
_symmetry.space_group_name_H-M   'P 1'
#
loop_
_entity.id
_entity.type
_entity.pdbx_description
1 polymer ?
#
loop_
_entity_poly.entity_id
_entity_poly.type
_entity_poly.pdbx_seq_one_letter_code
_entity_poly.pdbx_strand_id
1 'polypeptide(L)'
;MTATPATSATTVETTPVPATPTATALPEIGGKGPRTGLLLTVISVCTAITAANIYLATPLLGLIAKDFGVPSSSVGWVASVGQLGYAVGLLLFAPLGDTADRRRLVWMLSTVAAVAVAAAGLMRGTPALAAAVLVACAATVVPQLLVPLVAERAPAERRGRHVGAVVTGLFAGSVAARVLGGLAGQAYGWRPVFFGAAVLTLGIGVLTAAVLPPETRPIRRSRPLKVIAGLPGLMVSSPALRAACVRQAGVFGTWSALWTTLVLLLTDEHGAYAMSTATAGLFGLFGLTSAVASPLAGTLIDRFGTHRVMATGYAAAVVSLPLFWLGGEHLWALCAGAILLHAGFTAGQVANQTRALGATSTPSAANTAYVVCSFASGAITSALAGPAFGRWGWDGVCVIAAVCAVAGWVGGALVARER
;
A
#
# COMPACT_ATOMS: atom_id res chain seq x y z
N MET A 1 57.92 52.74 40.52
CA MET A 1 56.60 52.93 41.14
C MET A 1 55.58 52.94 39.99
N THR A 2 55.01 51.83 39.70
CA THR A 2 53.91 51.74 38.70
C THR A 2 52.89 50.76 39.28
N ALA A 3 51.71 51.28 39.58
CA ALA A 3 50.60 50.56 40.19
C ALA A 3 49.80 49.84 39.11
N THR A 4 49.54 48.57 39.30
CA THR A 4 48.65 47.73 38.48
C THR A 4 47.21 47.86 39.01
N PRO A 5 46.19 48.07 38.19
CA PRO A 5 44.82 48.07 38.72
C PRO A 5 44.29 46.62 38.77
N ALA A 6 43.62 46.34 39.89
CA ALA A 6 42.91 45.06 40.12
C ALA A 6 41.64 44.98 39.27
N THR A 7 41.49 43.89 38.51
CA THR A 7 40.27 43.58 37.76
C THR A 7 39.31 42.84 38.68
N SER A 8 38.16 43.44 39.00
CA SER A 8 37.07 42.82 39.72
C SER A 8 36.30 41.83 38.80
N ALA A 9 36.37 40.56 39.12
CA ALA A 9 35.56 39.54 38.47
C ALA A 9 34.11 39.62 38.96
N THR A 10 33.20 40.05 38.11
CA THR A 10 31.75 40.00 38.36
C THR A 10 31.27 38.55 38.11
N THR A 11 30.96 37.86 39.19
CA THR A 11 30.27 36.55 39.13
C THR A 11 28.86 36.75 38.60
N VAL A 12 28.62 36.30 37.36
CA VAL A 12 27.26 36.22 36.80
C VAL A 12 26.58 35.00 37.44
N GLU A 13 25.62 35.28 38.28
CA GLU A 13 24.73 34.31 38.91
C GLU A 13 23.80 33.74 37.82
N THR A 14 24.10 32.52 37.32
CA THR A 14 23.23 31.83 36.36
C THR A 14 22.01 31.32 37.09
N THR A 15 20.89 32.01 36.94
CA THR A 15 19.57 31.52 37.34
C THR A 15 19.31 30.17 36.63
N PRO A 16 18.90 29.11 37.35
CA PRO A 16 18.60 27.82 36.73
C PRO A 16 17.38 28.00 35.82
N VAL A 17 17.57 27.70 34.52
CA VAL A 17 16.49 27.60 33.56
C VAL A 17 15.49 26.57 34.08
N PRO A 18 14.19 26.91 34.19
CA PRO A 18 13.19 25.97 34.68
C PRO A 18 13.21 24.74 33.77
N ALA A 19 13.37 23.57 34.37
CA ALA A 19 13.36 22.29 33.66
C ALA A 19 12.09 22.21 32.81
N THR A 20 12.27 22.05 31.51
CA THR A 20 11.18 21.79 30.57
C THR A 20 10.35 20.64 31.13
N PRO A 21 9.00 20.77 31.23
CA PRO A 21 8.18 19.73 31.80
C PRO A 21 8.47 18.42 31.03
N THR A 22 8.92 17.41 31.75
CA THR A 22 9.22 16.08 31.29
C THR A 22 8.00 15.61 30.48
N ALA A 23 8.13 15.51 29.16
CA ALA A 23 7.08 14.98 28.31
C ALA A 23 6.70 13.62 28.90
N THR A 24 5.49 13.49 29.38
CA THR A 24 4.95 12.26 29.97
C THR A 24 5.20 11.16 28.94
N ALA A 25 6.10 10.23 29.27
CA ALA A 25 6.51 9.15 28.40
C ALA A 25 5.23 8.40 27.98
N LEU A 26 4.97 8.34 26.68
CA LEU A 26 3.85 7.59 26.13
C LEU A 26 3.99 6.14 26.60
N PRO A 27 2.89 5.43 26.94
CA PRO A 27 2.99 4.02 27.28
C PRO A 27 3.63 3.27 26.09
N GLU A 28 4.82 2.73 26.36
CA GLU A 28 5.63 2.05 25.35
C GLU A 28 4.92 0.78 24.84
N ILE A 29 4.80 0.66 23.53
CA ILE A 29 4.50 -0.62 22.87
C ILE A 29 5.84 -1.37 22.79
N GLY A 30 6.27 -2.07 23.85
CA GLY A 30 7.58 -2.71 23.74
C GLY A 30 8.24 -3.24 24.99
N GLY A 31 7.56 -3.30 26.13
CA GLY A 31 8.06 -4.06 27.27
C GLY A 31 8.30 -5.53 26.91
N LYS A 32 9.27 -6.20 27.56
CA LYS A 32 9.46 -7.66 27.46
C LYS A 32 8.29 -8.39 28.17
N GLY A 33 7.09 -8.39 27.57
CA GLY A 33 5.96 -9.01 28.22
C GLY A 33 4.97 -9.63 27.20
N PRO A 34 4.18 -10.64 27.60
CA PRO A 34 3.21 -11.29 26.72
C PRO A 34 2.15 -10.32 26.17
N ARG A 35 1.84 -9.23 26.85
CA ARG A 35 0.91 -8.20 26.39
C ARG A 35 1.41 -7.44 25.14
N THR A 36 2.72 -7.17 25.04
CA THR A 36 3.31 -6.52 23.86
C THR A 36 3.27 -7.42 22.64
N GLY A 37 3.59 -8.72 22.82
CA GLY A 37 3.51 -9.70 21.73
C GLY A 37 2.09 -9.81 21.20
N LEU A 38 1.11 -9.94 22.10
CA LEU A 38 -0.32 -10.00 21.73
C LEU A 38 -0.76 -8.75 20.95
N LEU A 39 -0.41 -7.54 21.43
CA LEU A 39 -0.75 -6.29 20.76
C LEU A 39 -0.18 -6.21 19.35
N LEU A 40 1.12 -6.53 19.17
CA LEU A 40 1.75 -6.55 17.86
C LEU A 40 1.12 -7.60 16.92
N THR A 41 0.78 -8.78 17.45
CA THR A 41 0.09 -9.81 16.67
C THR A 41 -1.28 -9.31 16.21
N VAL A 42 -2.08 -8.75 17.12
CA VAL A 42 -3.40 -8.20 16.79
C VAL A 42 -3.29 -7.08 15.74
N ILE A 43 -2.33 -6.16 15.89
CA ILE A 43 -2.08 -5.09 14.91
C ILE A 43 -1.67 -5.68 13.56
N SER A 44 -0.77 -6.67 13.53
CA SER A 44 -0.31 -7.30 12.29
C SER A 44 -1.43 -8.05 11.58
N VAL A 45 -2.27 -8.77 12.33
CA VAL A 45 -3.45 -9.47 11.78
C VAL A 45 -4.51 -8.47 11.30
N CYS A 46 -4.73 -7.38 12.02
CA CYS A 46 -5.61 -6.29 11.58
C CYS A 46 -5.14 -5.69 10.27
N THR A 47 -3.84 -5.40 10.17
CA THR A 47 -3.21 -4.92 8.95
C THR A 47 -3.36 -5.91 7.80
N ALA A 48 -3.19 -7.21 8.06
CA ALA A 48 -3.36 -8.25 7.05
C ALA A 48 -4.80 -8.32 6.52
N ILE A 49 -5.79 -8.39 7.41
CA ILE A 49 -7.20 -8.53 7.04
C ILE A 49 -7.69 -7.27 6.32
N THR A 50 -7.33 -6.09 6.82
CA THR A 50 -7.73 -4.83 6.16
C THR A 50 -7.03 -4.66 4.82
N ALA A 51 -5.75 -4.97 4.69
CA ALA A 51 -5.05 -4.94 3.40
C ALA A 51 -5.62 -5.95 2.39
N ALA A 52 -6.09 -7.11 2.86
CA ALA A 52 -6.73 -8.12 2.02
C ALA A 52 -7.96 -7.58 1.28
N ASN A 53 -8.74 -6.70 1.91
CA ASN A 53 -9.96 -6.14 1.30
C ASN A 53 -9.69 -5.35 0.02
N ILE A 54 -8.49 -4.74 -0.16
CA ILE A 54 -8.13 -4.01 -1.38
C ILE A 54 -8.11 -4.93 -2.60
N TYR A 55 -7.73 -6.19 -2.40
CA TYR A 55 -7.50 -7.17 -3.46
C TYR A 55 -8.53 -8.29 -3.47
N LEU A 56 -9.54 -8.22 -2.59
CA LEU A 56 -10.54 -9.29 -2.39
C LEU A 56 -11.32 -9.62 -3.66
N ALA A 57 -11.74 -8.60 -4.40
CA ALA A 57 -12.53 -8.77 -5.62
C ALA A 57 -11.71 -9.39 -6.78
N THR A 58 -10.40 -9.15 -6.82
CA THR A 58 -9.54 -9.52 -7.96
C THR A 58 -9.60 -11.01 -8.33
N PRO A 59 -9.38 -11.97 -7.43
CA PRO A 59 -9.44 -13.39 -7.77
C PRO A 59 -10.86 -13.87 -8.09
N LEU A 60 -11.89 -13.10 -7.77
CA LEU A 60 -13.29 -13.46 -7.89
C LEU A 60 -13.97 -12.87 -9.15
N LEU A 61 -13.24 -12.04 -9.94
CA LEU A 61 -13.82 -11.34 -11.09
C LEU A 61 -14.49 -12.26 -12.08
N GLY A 62 -13.90 -13.41 -12.37
CA GLY A 62 -14.49 -14.41 -13.27
C GLY A 62 -15.82 -14.98 -12.75
N LEU A 63 -15.88 -15.31 -11.45
CA LEU A 63 -17.10 -15.79 -10.79
C LEU A 63 -18.20 -14.72 -10.75
N ILE A 64 -17.81 -13.46 -10.50
CA ILE A 64 -18.70 -12.30 -10.50
C ILE A 64 -19.28 -12.08 -11.89
N ALA A 65 -18.45 -12.12 -12.92
CA ALA A 65 -18.88 -11.98 -14.30
C ALA A 65 -19.91 -13.05 -14.70
N LYS A 66 -19.64 -14.31 -14.36
CA LYS A 66 -20.53 -15.45 -14.61
C LYS A 66 -21.88 -15.29 -13.87
N ASP A 67 -21.86 -14.88 -12.62
CA ASP A 67 -23.06 -14.68 -11.81
C ASP A 67 -23.93 -13.51 -12.31
N PHE A 68 -23.30 -12.46 -12.85
CA PHE A 68 -24.01 -11.31 -13.44
C PHE A 68 -24.38 -11.49 -14.91
N GLY A 69 -23.93 -12.56 -15.56
CA GLY A 69 -24.18 -12.83 -16.98
C GLY A 69 -23.52 -11.82 -17.92
N VAL A 70 -22.34 -11.30 -17.55
CA VAL A 70 -21.60 -10.29 -18.32
C VAL A 70 -20.23 -10.81 -18.74
N PRO A 71 -19.63 -10.30 -19.83
CA PRO A 71 -18.27 -10.68 -20.23
C PRO A 71 -17.25 -10.39 -19.12
N SER A 72 -16.27 -11.28 -18.94
CA SER A 72 -15.23 -11.12 -17.91
C SER A 72 -14.44 -9.82 -18.03
N SER A 73 -14.22 -9.34 -19.27
CA SER A 73 -13.57 -8.04 -19.54
C SER A 73 -14.34 -6.83 -18.99
N SER A 74 -15.66 -6.94 -18.82
CA SER A 74 -16.53 -5.86 -18.36
C SER A 74 -16.57 -5.70 -16.83
N VAL A 75 -15.96 -6.59 -16.05
CA VAL A 75 -15.91 -6.52 -14.58
C VAL A 75 -14.56 -6.05 -14.03
N GLY A 76 -13.52 -6.02 -14.87
CA GLY A 76 -12.16 -5.64 -14.46
C GLY A 76 -12.07 -4.27 -13.79
N TRP A 77 -12.92 -3.30 -14.19
CA TRP A 77 -12.96 -1.98 -13.62
C TRP A 77 -13.40 -1.93 -12.13
N VAL A 78 -14.05 -2.98 -11.63
CA VAL A 78 -14.37 -3.09 -10.18
C VAL A 78 -13.10 -3.07 -9.33
N ALA A 79 -12.05 -3.77 -9.77
CA ALA A 79 -10.75 -3.73 -9.09
C ALA A 79 -10.10 -2.34 -9.16
N SER A 80 -10.26 -1.64 -10.30
CA SER A 80 -9.77 -0.27 -10.47
C SER A 80 -10.44 0.70 -9.52
N VAL A 81 -11.76 0.59 -9.36
CA VAL A 81 -12.54 1.39 -8.40
C VAL A 81 -12.10 1.11 -6.96
N GLY A 82 -11.74 -0.14 -6.64
CA GLY A 82 -11.15 -0.48 -5.33
C GLY A 82 -9.84 0.26 -5.07
N GLN A 83 -8.93 0.30 -6.03
CA GLN A 83 -7.68 1.06 -5.92
C GLN A 83 -7.91 2.56 -5.80
N LEU A 84 -8.86 3.12 -6.57
CA LEU A 84 -9.26 4.51 -6.47
C LEU A 84 -9.84 4.81 -5.09
N GLY A 85 -10.72 3.93 -4.57
CA GLY A 85 -11.26 4.02 -3.22
C GLY A 85 -10.16 4.10 -2.18
N TYR A 86 -9.17 3.23 -2.25
CA TYR A 86 -8.02 3.26 -1.34
C TYR A 86 -7.22 4.57 -1.44
N ALA A 87 -6.96 5.08 -2.65
CA ALA A 87 -6.29 6.37 -2.85
C ALA A 87 -7.08 7.53 -2.22
N VAL A 88 -8.40 7.56 -2.42
CA VAL A 88 -9.31 8.55 -1.80
C VAL A 88 -9.30 8.41 -0.27
N GLY A 89 -9.37 7.18 0.23
CA GLY A 89 -9.29 6.90 1.66
C GLY A 89 -8.00 7.39 2.30
N LEU A 90 -6.86 7.20 1.62
CA LEU A 90 -5.56 7.74 2.06
C LEU A 90 -5.58 9.26 2.18
N LEU A 91 -6.12 9.95 1.19
CA LEU A 91 -6.24 11.41 1.22
C LEU A 91 -7.11 11.88 2.39
N LEU A 92 -8.25 11.22 2.61
CA LEU A 92 -9.22 11.66 3.61
C LEU A 92 -8.82 11.28 5.04
N PHE A 93 -8.31 10.07 5.25
CA PHE A 93 -8.17 9.47 6.59
C PHE A 93 -6.74 9.39 7.10
N ALA A 94 -5.69 9.33 6.23
CA ALA A 94 -4.32 9.30 6.71
C ALA A 94 -3.95 10.55 7.55
N PRO A 95 -4.34 11.79 7.15
CA PRO A 95 -4.09 12.97 7.97
C PRO A 95 -4.84 12.98 9.31
N LEU A 96 -5.94 12.24 9.43
CA LEU A 96 -6.69 12.09 10.68
C LEU A 96 -5.92 11.27 11.71
N GLY A 97 -5.00 10.40 11.30
CA GLY A 97 -4.14 9.63 12.19
C GLY A 97 -3.29 10.49 13.14
N ASP A 98 -3.01 11.75 12.76
CA ASP A 98 -2.24 12.70 13.56
C ASP A 98 -3.14 13.66 14.37
N THR A 99 -4.44 13.73 14.05
CA THR A 99 -5.37 14.74 14.56
C THR A 99 -6.59 14.19 15.30
N ALA A 100 -6.79 12.87 15.26
CA ALA A 100 -7.91 12.19 15.91
C ALA A 100 -7.43 11.04 16.79
N ASP A 101 -8.30 10.53 17.65
CA ASP A 101 -8.05 9.31 18.42
C ASP A 101 -7.98 8.12 17.45
N ARG A 102 -6.78 7.55 17.29
CA ARG A 102 -6.50 6.42 16.41
C ARG A 102 -7.33 5.19 16.75
N ARG A 103 -7.61 4.95 18.02
CA ARG A 103 -8.47 3.85 18.49
C ARG A 103 -9.89 3.98 17.94
N ARG A 104 -10.48 5.16 18.08
CA ARG A 104 -11.82 5.46 17.56
C ARG A 104 -11.85 5.41 16.03
N LEU A 105 -10.79 5.92 15.40
CA LEU A 105 -10.66 5.92 13.94
C LEU A 105 -10.56 4.50 13.37
N VAL A 106 -9.75 3.63 13.98
CA VAL A 106 -9.64 2.20 13.61
C VAL A 106 -11.00 1.50 13.73
N TRP A 107 -11.70 1.70 14.86
CA TRP A 107 -13.03 1.11 15.04
C TRP A 107 -14.02 1.58 13.97
N MET A 108 -14.11 2.87 13.76
CA MET A 108 -15.03 3.47 12.79
C MET A 108 -14.74 3.00 11.36
N LEU A 109 -13.48 3.07 10.93
CA LEU A 109 -13.09 2.68 9.58
C LEU A 109 -13.27 1.18 9.34
N SER A 110 -12.92 0.33 10.32
CA SER A 110 -13.15 -1.11 10.21
C SER A 110 -14.63 -1.46 10.14
N THR A 111 -15.47 -0.75 10.89
CA THR A 111 -16.93 -0.94 10.84
C THR A 111 -17.50 -0.53 9.48
N VAL A 112 -17.12 0.64 8.97
CA VAL A 112 -17.55 1.11 7.64
C VAL A 112 -17.05 0.16 6.54
N ALA A 113 -15.80 -0.29 6.62
CA ALA A 113 -15.24 -1.25 5.67
C ALA A 113 -16.02 -2.57 5.71
N ALA A 114 -16.29 -3.12 6.90
CA ALA A 114 -17.02 -4.37 7.06
C ALA A 114 -18.44 -4.28 6.50
N VAL A 115 -19.17 -3.20 6.81
CA VAL A 115 -20.53 -2.98 6.29
C VAL A 115 -20.49 -2.85 4.76
N ALA A 116 -19.53 -2.11 4.20
CA ALA A 116 -19.41 -1.94 2.76
C ALA A 116 -19.00 -3.25 2.05
N VAL A 117 -18.11 -4.06 2.65
CA VAL A 117 -17.74 -5.39 2.14
C VAL A 117 -18.95 -6.34 2.18
N ALA A 118 -19.72 -6.34 3.27
CA ALA A 118 -20.95 -7.13 3.35
C ALA A 118 -22.00 -6.67 2.31
N ALA A 119 -22.18 -5.36 2.15
CA ALA A 119 -23.03 -4.80 1.12
C ALA A 119 -22.61 -5.23 -0.28
N ALA A 120 -21.29 -5.24 -0.57
CA ALA A 120 -20.77 -5.71 -1.85
C ALA A 120 -21.23 -7.16 -2.14
N GLY A 121 -21.22 -8.05 -1.14
CA GLY A 121 -21.72 -9.43 -1.27
C GLY A 121 -23.24 -9.54 -1.60
N LEU A 122 -24.01 -8.49 -1.35
CA LEU A 122 -25.45 -8.45 -1.65
C LEU A 122 -25.77 -7.87 -3.04
N MET A 123 -24.79 -7.27 -3.72
CA MET A 123 -25.04 -6.58 -4.99
C MET A 123 -25.39 -7.55 -6.12
N ARG A 124 -26.25 -7.09 -7.02
CA ARG A 124 -26.75 -7.88 -8.17
C ARG A 124 -26.33 -7.30 -9.51
N GLY A 125 -25.41 -6.32 -9.53
CA GLY A 125 -24.90 -5.69 -10.73
C GLY A 125 -23.57 -4.99 -10.49
N THR A 126 -22.78 -4.85 -11.56
CA THR A 126 -21.42 -4.30 -11.51
C THR A 126 -21.33 -2.87 -10.99
N PRO A 127 -22.21 -1.91 -11.32
CA PRO A 127 -22.09 -0.54 -10.81
C PRO A 127 -22.30 -0.45 -9.28
N ALA A 128 -23.30 -1.18 -8.77
CA ALA A 128 -23.58 -1.21 -7.34
C ALA A 128 -22.48 -1.92 -6.55
N LEU A 129 -21.94 -3.03 -7.10
CA LEU A 129 -20.77 -3.71 -6.54
C LEU A 129 -19.57 -2.79 -6.50
N ALA A 130 -19.28 -2.07 -7.57
CA ALA A 130 -18.16 -1.15 -7.64
C ALA A 130 -18.28 0.00 -6.62
N ALA A 131 -19.49 0.55 -6.45
CA ALA A 131 -19.74 1.58 -5.42
C ALA A 131 -19.48 1.05 -4.00
N ALA A 132 -19.93 -0.16 -3.69
CA ALA A 132 -19.69 -0.80 -2.40
C ALA A 132 -18.19 -1.09 -2.20
N VAL A 133 -17.48 -1.57 -3.22
CA VAL A 133 -16.03 -1.83 -3.21
C VAL A 133 -15.26 -0.51 -3.03
N LEU A 134 -15.67 0.58 -3.68
CA LEU A 134 -15.05 1.91 -3.49
C LEU A 134 -15.11 2.34 -2.03
N VAL A 135 -16.27 2.26 -1.39
CA VAL A 135 -16.45 2.63 0.02
C VAL A 135 -15.65 1.70 0.93
N ALA A 136 -15.70 0.39 0.68
CA ALA A 136 -14.93 -0.61 1.44
C ALA A 136 -13.43 -0.31 1.40
N CYS A 137 -12.88 -0.09 0.20
CA CYS A 137 -11.46 0.20 0.03
C CYS A 137 -11.07 1.57 0.58
N ALA A 138 -11.94 2.59 0.48
CA ALA A 138 -11.70 3.90 1.09
C ALA A 138 -11.60 3.82 2.62
N ALA A 139 -12.40 2.96 3.26
CA ALA A 139 -12.35 2.75 4.70
C ALA A 139 -11.22 1.79 5.15
N THR A 140 -10.59 1.08 4.22
CA THR A 140 -9.57 0.05 4.50
C THR A 140 -8.16 0.62 4.74
N VAL A 141 -7.99 1.92 4.97
CA VAL A 141 -6.68 2.58 5.19
C VAL A 141 -6.11 2.40 6.59
N VAL A 142 -6.69 1.54 7.39
CA VAL A 142 -6.26 1.22 8.76
C VAL A 142 -4.76 0.91 8.88
N PRO A 143 -4.10 0.17 7.96
CA PRO A 143 -2.66 -0.05 8.00
C PRO A 143 -1.83 1.24 8.05
N GLN A 144 -2.28 2.28 7.35
CA GLN A 144 -1.59 3.57 7.29
C GLN A 144 -1.67 4.36 8.60
N LEU A 145 -2.58 3.98 9.50
CA LEU A 145 -2.69 4.53 10.84
C LEU A 145 -1.86 3.72 11.85
N LEU A 146 -1.82 2.39 11.67
CA LEU A 146 -1.19 1.47 12.61
C LEU A 146 0.33 1.39 12.45
N VAL A 147 0.85 1.43 11.22
CA VAL A 147 2.31 1.38 10.98
C VAL A 147 3.03 2.57 11.63
N PRO A 148 2.62 3.84 11.44
CA PRO A 148 3.21 4.97 12.13
C PRO A 148 3.04 4.88 13.67
N LEU A 149 1.88 4.43 14.14
CA LEU A 149 1.62 4.24 15.57
C LEU A 149 2.66 3.30 16.22
N VAL A 150 2.94 2.17 15.57
CA VAL A 150 3.96 1.21 16.05
C VAL A 150 5.35 1.82 15.96
N ALA A 151 5.69 2.52 14.88
CA ALA A 151 6.97 3.18 14.70
C ALA A 151 7.23 4.25 15.78
N GLU A 152 6.21 4.98 16.20
CA GLU A 152 6.31 6.02 17.21
C GLU A 152 6.45 5.48 18.64
N ARG A 153 5.80 4.35 18.93
CA ARG A 153 5.71 3.78 20.30
C ARG A 153 6.67 2.62 20.53
N ALA A 154 7.36 2.15 19.51
CA ALA A 154 8.34 1.07 19.65
C ALA A 154 9.67 1.61 20.22
N PRO A 155 10.32 0.88 21.16
CA PRO A 155 11.68 1.17 21.59
C PRO A 155 12.63 1.29 20.40
N ALA A 156 13.59 2.21 20.47
CA ALA A 156 14.49 2.52 19.35
C ALA A 156 15.20 1.26 18.82
N GLU A 157 15.64 0.36 19.73
CA GLU A 157 16.37 -0.88 19.43
C GLU A 157 15.49 -1.94 18.74
N ARG A 158 14.16 -1.84 18.87
CA ARG A 158 13.21 -2.83 18.35
C ARG A 158 12.24 -2.27 17.31
N ARG A 159 12.34 -0.97 17.02
CA ARG A 159 11.43 -0.26 16.11
C ARG A 159 11.35 -0.93 14.74
N GLY A 160 12.50 -1.24 14.14
CA GLY A 160 12.55 -1.93 12.85
C GLY A 160 11.86 -3.29 12.87
N ARG A 161 12.07 -4.09 13.93
CA ARG A 161 11.45 -5.41 14.10
C ARG A 161 9.93 -5.31 14.24
N HIS A 162 9.43 -4.36 15.04
CA HIS A 162 8.00 -4.20 15.28
C HIS A 162 7.29 -3.67 14.03
N VAL A 163 7.84 -2.64 13.37
CA VAL A 163 7.31 -2.13 12.10
C VAL A 163 7.36 -3.21 11.03
N GLY A 164 8.46 -3.95 10.94
CA GLY A 164 8.61 -5.06 10.01
C GLY A 164 7.53 -6.13 10.18
N ALA A 165 7.18 -6.49 11.42
CA ALA A 165 6.10 -7.45 11.68
C ALA A 165 4.75 -6.97 11.15
N VAL A 166 4.42 -5.68 11.34
CA VAL A 166 3.16 -5.10 10.86
C VAL A 166 3.13 -5.01 9.32
N VAL A 167 4.25 -4.62 8.71
CA VAL A 167 4.38 -4.57 7.24
C VAL A 167 4.34 -5.96 6.62
N THR A 168 4.92 -6.98 7.29
CA THR A 168 4.77 -8.38 6.88
C THR A 168 3.29 -8.80 6.89
N GLY A 169 2.52 -8.36 7.89
CA GLY A 169 1.06 -8.55 7.91
C GLY A 169 0.39 -7.98 6.66
N LEU A 170 0.75 -6.76 6.25
CA LEU A 170 0.21 -6.12 5.05
C LEU A 170 0.45 -6.96 3.78
N PHE A 171 1.67 -7.43 3.56
CA PHE A 171 1.98 -8.27 2.41
C PHE A 171 1.30 -9.65 2.50
N ALA A 172 1.33 -10.28 3.68
CA ALA A 172 0.65 -11.56 3.90
C ALA A 172 -0.86 -11.46 3.60
N GLY A 173 -1.51 -10.37 4.01
CA GLY A 173 -2.92 -10.10 3.70
C GLY A 173 -3.19 -9.98 2.21
N SER A 174 -2.34 -9.28 1.48
CA SER A 174 -2.48 -9.13 0.02
C SER A 174 -2.31 -10.45 -0.74
N VAL A 175 -1.45 -11.33 -0.27
CA VAL A 175 -1.27 -12.70 -0.80
C VAL A 175 -2.46 -13.58 -0.41
N ALA A 176 -2.85 -13.54 0.88
CA ALA A 176 -3.97 -14.32 1.41
C ALA A 176 -5.29 -14.00 0.69
N ALA A 177 -5.55 -12.71 0.39
CA ALA A 177 -6.74 -12.32 -0.36
C ALA A 177 -6.86 -13.02 -1.70
N ARG A 178 -5.76 -13.17 -2.42
CA ARG A 178 -5.75 -13.83 -3.73
C ARG A 178 -5.84 -15.34 -3.62
N VAL A 179 -5.02 -15.94 -2.76
CA VAL A 179 -4.97 -17.40 -2.60
C VAL A 179 -6.24 -17.93 -1.93
N LEU A 180 -6.55 -17.42 -0.73
CA LEU A 180 -7.73 -17.89 0.04
C LEU A 180 -9.02 -17.42 -0.62
N GLY A 181 -9.04 -16.21 -1.22
CA GLY A 181 -10.17 -15.73 -1.99
C GLY A 181 -10.46 -16.59 -3.20
N GLY A 182 -9.44 -17.01 -3.95
CA GLY A 182 -9.57 -17.91 -5.08
C GLY A 182 -10.07 -19.31 -4.67
N LEU A 183 -9.46 -19.90 -3.64
CA LEU A 183 -9.85 -21.21 -3.10
C LEU A 183 -11.29 -21.20 -2.54
N ALA A 184 -11.60 -20.25 -1.69
CA ALA A 184 -12.93 -20.14 -1.09
C ALA A 184 -14.00 -19.75 -2.12
N GLY A 185 -13.64 -18.89 -3.10
CA GLY A 185 -14.51 -18.52 -4.20
C GLY A 185 -14.86 -19.71 -5.08
N GLN A 186 -13.92 -20.59 -5.37
CA GLN A 186 -14.15 -21.81 -6.10
C GLN A 186 -15.07 -22.78 -5.35
N ALA A 187 -14.88 -22.90 -4.02
CA ALA A 187 -15.60 -23.86 -3.19
C ALA A 187 -17.03 -23.39 -2.85
N TYR A 188 -17.19 -22.11 -2.55
CA TYR A 188 -18.41 -21.58 -1.94
C TYR A 188 -19.08 -20.46 -2.76
N GLY A 189 -18.46 -20.04 -3.86
CA GLY A 189 -18.88 -18.86 -4.61
C GLY A 189 -18.34 -17.55 -4.03
N TRP A 190 -18.46 -16.46 -4.80
CA TRP A 190 -17.86 -15.18 -4.44
C TRP A 190 -18.57 -14.45 -3.28
N ARG A 191 -19.90 -14.59 -3.14
CA ARG A 191 -20.69 -13.88 -2.12
C ARG A 191 -20.32 -14.29 -0.68
N PRO A 192 -20.24 -15.59 -0.32
CA PRO A 192 -19.77 -16.02 1.00
C PRO A 192 -18.37 -15.53 1.35
N VAL A 193 -17.47 -15.37 0.35
CA VAL A 193 -16.12 -14.83 0.57
C VAL A 193 -16.19 -13.38 1.05
N PHE A 194 -17.07 -12.55 0.46
CA PHE A 194 -17.30 -11.18 0.90
C PHE A 194 -17.90 -11.12 2.32
N PHE A 195 -18.87 -11.96 2.64
CA PHE A 195 -19.44 -12.02 4.00
C PHE A 195 -18.41 -12.47 5.03
N GLY A 196 -17.61 -13.49 4.73
CA GLY A 196 -16.51 -13.93 5.61
C GLY A 196 -15.49 -12.83 5.84
N ALA A 197 -15.09 -12.11 4.79
CA ALA A 197 -14.18 -10.99 4.89
C ALA A 197 -14.77 -9.83 5.72
N ALA A 198 -16.07 -9.56 5.61
CA ALA A 198 -16.75 -8.55 6.41
C ALA A 198 -16.75 -8.90 7.90
N VAL A 199 -17.06 -10.14 8.25
CA VAL A 199 -17.03 -10.63 9.64
C VAL A 199 -15.61 -10.55 10.22
N LEU A 200 -14.60 -11.00 9.47
CA LEU A 200 -13.20 -10.91 9.87
C LEU A 200 -12.75 -9.46 10.06
N THR A 201 -13.12 -8.56 9.14
CA THR A 201 -12.77 -7.13 9.20
C THR A 201 -13.39 -6.47 10.42
N LEU A 202 -14.68 -6.74 10.70
CA LEU A 202 -15.35 -6.20 11.89
C LEU A 202 -14.73 -6.75 13.17
N GLY A 203 -14.58 -8.07 13.26
CA GLY A 203 -14.06 -8.73 14.45
C GLY A 203 -12.65 -8.27 14.81
N ILE A 204 -11.73 -8.22 13.83
CA ILE A 204 -10.36 -7.77 14.10
C ILE A 204 -10.31 -6.27 14.37
N GLY A 205 -11.15 -5.46 13.72
CA GLY A 205 -11.24 -4.03 13.96
C GLY A 205 -11.70 -3.71 15.39
N VAL A 206 -12.74 -4.38 15.86
CA VAL A 206 -13.23 -4.28 17.25
C VAL A 206 -12.15 -4.73 18.24
N LEU A 207 -11.53 -5.89 18.00
CA LEU A 207 -10.45 -6.42 18.84
C LEU A 207 -9.27 -5.45 18.91
N THR A 208 -8.85 -4.93 17.76
CA THR A 208 -7.74 -3.95 17.70
C THR A 208 -8.07 -2.68 18.46
N ALA A 209 -9.28 -2.15 18.28
CA ALA A 209 -9.73 -0.97 19.01
C ALA A 209 -9.82 -1.24 20.52
N ALA A 210 -10.20 -2.43 20.95
CA ALA A 210 -10.25 -2.80 22.38
C ALA A 210 -8.85 -2.90 23.01
N VAL A 211 -7.87 -3.43 22.28
CA VAL A 211 -6.50 -3.66 22.77
C VAL A 211 -5.60 -2.43 22.64
N LEU A 212 -5.88 -1.53 21.68
CA LEU A 212 -5.11 -0.30 21.53
C LEU A 212 -5.18 0.57 22.78
N PRO A 213 -4.03 1.02 23.32
CA PRO A 213 -4.01 1.94 24.43
C PRO A 213 -4.66 3.27 24.04
N PRO A 214 -5.33 3.94 24.99
CA PRO A 214 -5.93 5.25 24.74
C PRO A 214 -4.89 6.27 24.27
N GLU A 215 -5.31 7.20 23.41
CA GLU A 215 -4.45 8.28 22.93
C GLU A 215 -4.26 9.33 24.04
N THR A 216 -3.03 9.47 24.52
CA THR A 216 -2.67 10.45 25.56
C THR A 216 -2.07 11.72 24.97
N ARG A 217 -1.86 11.78 23.65
CA ARG A 217 -1.33 12.97 23.00
C ARG A 217 -2.36 14.09 22.95
N PRO A 218 -1.95 15.35 23.15
CA PRO A 218 -2.81 16.46 22.77
C PRO A 218 -3.06 16.38 21.27
N ILE A 219 -4.34 16.22 20.91
CA ILE A 219 -4.78 16.16 19.52
C ILE A 219 -4.32 17.46 18.83
N ARG A 220 -3.37 17.35 17.90
CA ARG A 220 -2.94 18.52 17.12
C ARG A 220 -4.14 19.01 16.31
N ARG A 221 -4.57 20.23 16.58
CA ARG A 221 -5.66 20.90 15.83
C ARG A 221 -5.20 21.34 14.42
N SER A 222 -4.46 20.49 13.70
CA SER A 222 -4.22 20.74 12.28
C SER A 222 -5.51 20.40 11.51
N ARG A 223 -5.93 21.27 10.61
CA ARG A 223 -7.10 21.00 9.76
C ARG A 223 -6.67 19.97 8.71
N PRO A 224 -7.24 18.76 8.66
CA PRO A 224 -6.86 17.72 7.68
C PRO A 224 -6.92 18.22 6.25
N LEU A 225 -7.93 19.07 5.96
CA LEU A 225 -8.09 19.72 4.65
C LEU A 225 -6.89 20.61 4.27
N LYS A 226 -6.19 21.23 5.24
CA LYS A 226 -4.98 22.00 4.93
C LYS A 226 -3.82 21.11 4.52
N VAL A 227 -3.71 19.91 5.07
CA VAL A 227 -2.69 18.92 4.66
C VAL A 227 -2.94 18.48 3.23
N ILE A 228 -4.20 18.14 2.92
CA ILE A 228 -4.60 17.73 1.55
C ILE A 228 -4.37 18.88 0.57
N ALA A 229 -4.81 20.09 0.89
CA ALA A 229 -4.63 21.27 0.05
C ALA A 229 -3.14 21.65 -0.14
N GLY A 230 -2.27 21.26 0.80
CA GLY A 230 -0.82 21.48 0.71
C GLY A 230 -0.08 20.48 -0.20
N LEU A 231 -0.68 19.31 -0.51
CA LEU A 231 -0.03 18.27 -1.33
C LEU A 231 0.36 18.75 -2.74
N PRO A 232 -0.49 19.46 -3.50
CA PRO A 232 -0.10 20.01 -4.80
C PRO A 232 1.09 20.96 -4.69
N GLY A 233 1.10 21.86 -3.69
CA GLY A 233 2.21 22.76 -3.43
C GLY A 233 3.52 22.02 -3.12
N LEU A 234 3.45 20.94 -2.34
CA LEU A 234 4.59 20.09 -2.04
C LEU A 234 5.13 19.40 -3.30
N MET A 235 4.24 18.94 -4.18
CA MET A 235 4.61 18.34 -5.46
C MET A 235 5.30 19.37 -6.38
N VAL A 236 4.81 20.60 -6.42
CA VAL A 236 5.42 21.68 -7.23
C VAL A 236 6.78 22.06 -6.66
N SER A 237 6.91 22.20 -5.35
CA SER A 237 8.15 22.68 -4.69
C SER A 237 9.27 21.63 -4.63
N SER A 238 8.96 20.34 -4.81
CA SER A 238 9.96 19.25 -4.72
C SER A 238 10.06 18.45 -6.03
N PRO A 239 11.00 18.81 -6.93
CA PRO A 239 11.25 18.04 -8.16
C PRO A 239 11.62 16.57 -7.88
N ALA A 240 12.32 16.32 -6.78
CA ALA A 240 12.68 14.96 -6.38
C ALA A 240 11.44 14.12 -6.03
N LEU A 241 10.46 14.70 -5.32
CA LEU A 241 9.20 14.04 -5.02
C LEU A 241 8.36 13.82 -6.28
N ARG A 242 8.25 14.84 -7.15
CA ARG A 242 7.57 14.70 -8.46
C ARG A 242 8.15 13.56 -9.29
N ALA A 243 9.46 13.56 -9.47
CA ALA A 243 10.14 12.51 -10.23
C ALA A 243 9.92 11.12 -9.62
N ALA A 244 9.91 11.04 -8.29
CA ALA A 244 9.64 9.78 -7.58
C ALA A 244 8.18 9.33 -7.78
N CYS A 245 7.21 10.23 -7.70
CA CYS A 245 5.79 9.93 -7.94
C CYS A 245 5.55 9.47 -9.38
N VAL A 246 6.16 10.14 -10.38
CA VAL A 246 6.02 9.77 -11.80
C VAL A 246 6.59 8.37 -12.05
N ARG A 247 7.80 8.07 -11.53
CA ARG A 247 8.39 6.73 -11.68
C ARG A 247 7.53 5.66 -11.03
N GLN A 248 7.07 5.93 -9.83
CA GLN A 248 6.23 4.99 -9.08
C GLN A 248 4.89 4.78 -9.77
N ALA A 249 4.26 5.84 -10.28
CA ALA A 249 3.02 5.76 -11.03
C ALA A 249 3.17 4.84 -12.26
N GLY A 250 4.27 4.96 -13.00
CA GLY A 250 4.55 4.10 -14.15
C GLY A 250 4.67 2.63 -13.76
N VAL A 251 5.54 2.31 -12.79
CA VAL A 251 5.80 0.91 -12.42
C VAL A 251 4.63 0.28 -11.66
N PHE A 252 3.96 1.05 -10.79
CA PHE A 252 2.75 0.56 -10.11
C PHE A 252 1.61 0.36 -11.10
N GLY A 253 1.47 1.26 -12.09
CA GLY A 253 0.52 1.11 -13.18
C GLY A 253 0.77 -0.16 -14.00
N THR A 254 2.02 -0.41 -14.36
CA THR A 254 2.45 -1.66 -15.01
C THR A 254 2.03 -2.89 -14.20
N TRP A 255 2.41 -2.92 -12.92
CA TRP A 255 2.05 -3.99 -12.01
C TRP A 255 0.52 -4.17 -11.92
N SER A 256 -0.21 -3.07 -11.78
CA SER A 256 -1.66 -3.09 -11.61
C SER A 256 -2.38 -3.58 -12.87
N ALA A 257 -1.98 -3.12 -14.06
CA ALA A 257 -2.56 -3.57 -15.32
C ALA A 257 -2.41 -5.10 -15.50
N LEU A 258 -1.18 -5.61 -15.35
CA LEU A 258 -0.89 -7.03 -15.48
C LEU A 258 -1.61 -7.84 -14.41
N TRP A 259 -1.55 -7.44 -13.15
CA TRP A 259 -2.07 -8.23 -12.03
C TRP A 259 -3.59 -8.28 -11.95
N THR A 260 -4.28 -7.22 -12.38
CA THR A 260 -5.75 -7.19 -12.42
C THR A 260 -6.31 -8.09 -13.52
N THR A 261 -5.65 -8.13 -14.66
CA THR A 261 -6.11 -8.92 -15.83
C THR A 261 -5.53 -10.33 -15.88
N LEU A 262 -4.49 -10.61 -15.08
CA LEU A 262 -3.87 -11.94 -15.00
C LEU A 262 -4.90 -13.04 -14.70
N VAL A 263 -5.81 -12.78 -13.77
CA VAL A 263 -6.88 -13.75 -13.42
C VAL A 263 -7.79 -14.02 -14.61
N LEU A 264 -8.09 -12.99 -15.41
CA LEU A 264 -8.91 -13.14 -16.62
C LEU A 264 -8.19 -14.01 -17.66
N LEU A 265 -6.87 -13.80 -17.86
CA LEU A 265 -6.05 -14.63 -18.74
C LEU A 265 -6.04 -16.10 -18.30
N LEU A 266 -5.85 -16.33 -17.00
CA LEU A 266 -5.69 -17.68 -16.45
C LEU A 266 -7.02 -18.46 -16.41
N THR A 267 -8.15 -17.77 -16.25
CA THR A 267 -9.47 -18.39 -16.10
C THR A 267 -10.33 -18.33 -17.38
N ASP A 268 -9.83 -17.77 -18.47
CA ASP A 268 -10.53 -17.77 -19.75
C ASP A 268 -10.71 -19.22 -20.25
N GLU A 269 -11.95 -19.66 -20.37
CA GLU A 269 -12.30 -21.02 -20.79
C GLU A 269 -11.84 -21.33 -22.23
N HIS A 270 -11.66 -20.30 -23.07
CA HIS A 270 -11.19 -20.40 -24.46
C HIS A 270 -9.70 -19.99 -24.59
N GLY A 271 -9.04 -19.63 -23.49
CA GLY A 271 -7.66 -19.23 -23.48
C GLY A 271 -6.66 -20.38 -23.34
N ALA A 272 -5.38 -20.06 -23.41
CA ALA A 272 -4.29 -21.04 -23.32
C ALA A 272 -4.26 -21.87 -22.03
N TYR A 273 -4.87 -21.37 -20.94
CA TYR A 273 -4.71 -21.95 -19.61
C TYR A 273 -5.97 -22.61 -19.06
N ALA A 274 -7.14 -22.03 -19.25
CA ALA A 274 -8.45 -22.51 -18.76
C ALA A 274 -8.40 -23.02 -17.30
N MET A 275 -7.69 -22.30 -16.42
CA MET A 275 -7.48 -22.68 -15.04
C MET A 275 -8.71 -22.42 -14.17
N SER A 276 -8.87 -23.22 -13.11
CA SER A 276 -9.86 -22.93 -12.07
C SER A 276 -9.52 -21.63 -11.33
N THR A 277 -10.53 -20.97 -10.76
CA THR A 277 -10.36 -19.76 -9.93
C THR A 277 -9.39 -20.01 -8.76
N ALA A 278 -9.43 -21.23 -8.19
CA ALA A 278 -8.52 -21.64 -7.12
C ALA A 278 -7.06 -21.66 -7.61
N THR A 279 -6.80 -22.29 -8.76
CA THR A 279 -5.44 -22.39 -9.34
C THR A 279 -4.92 -21.00 -9.74
N ALA A 280 -5.75 -20.18 -10.38
CA ALA A 280 -5.41 -18.81 -10.72
C ALA A 280 -5.09 -17.97 -9.46
N GLY A 281 -5.81 -18.19 -8.36
CA GLY A 281 -5.57 -17.54 -7.07
C GLY A 281 -4.17 -17.85 -6.50
N LEU A 282 -3.61 -19.05 -6.75
CA LEU A 282 -2.26 -19.42 -6.29
C LEU A 282 -1.17 -18.52 -6.88
N PHE A 283 -1.40 -17.88 -8.01
CA PHE A 283 -0.48 -16.87 -8.55
C PHE A 283 -0.27 -15.71 -7.58
N GLY A 284 -1.19 -15.47 -6.64
CA GLY A 284 -0.98 -14.56 -5.52
C GLY A 284 0.29 -14.85 -4.70
N LEU A 285 0.78 -16.11 -4.67
CA LEU A 285 2.00 -16.50 -3.97
C LEU A 285 3.25 -15.79 -4.52
N PHE A 286 3.25 -15.35 -5.80
CA PHE A 286 4.34 -14.55 -6.33
C PHE A 286 4.52 -13.22 -5.57
N GLY A 287 3.49 -12.73 -4.87
CA GLY A 287 3.60 -11.62 -3.94
C GLY A 287 4.59 -11.86 -2.80
N LEU A 288 4.89 -13.11 -2.43
CA LEU A 288 5.93 -13.44 -1.45
C LEU A 288 7.32 -13.02 -1.90
N THR A 289 7.57 -12.95 -3.21
CA THR A 289 8.81 -12.39 -3.77
C THR A 289 9.04 -10.96 -3.29
N SER A 290 7.97 -10.15 -3.18
CA SER A 290 8.07 -8.79 -2.62
C SER A 290 8.44 -8.78 -1.14
N ALA A 291 7.94 -9.74 -0.35
CA ALA A 291 8.27 -9.85 1.06
C ALA A 291 9.76 -10.19 1.28
N VAL A 292 10.36 -10.98 0.39
CA VAL A 292 11.79 -11.31 0.40
C VAL A 292 12.62 -10.16 -0.20
N ALA A 293 12.17 -9.56 -1.30
CA ALA A 293 12.89 -8.50 -1.99
C ALA A 293 12.99 -7.21 -1.16
N SER A 294 12.01 -6.91 -0.30
CA SER A 294 11.97 -5.66 0.48
C SER A 294 13.14 -5.52 1.46
N PRO A 295 13.45 -6.47 2.36
CA PRO A 295 14.62 -6.37 3.24
C PRO A 295 15.94 -6.44 2.46
N LEU A 296 16.00 -7.23 1.37
CA LEU A 296 17.18 -7.26 0.49
C LEU A 296 17.42 -5.90 -0.17
N ALA A 297 16.37 -5.20 -0.60
CA ALA A 297 16.49 -3.85 -1.15
C ALA A 297 17.11 -2.90 -0.13
N GLY A 298 16.75 -2.98 1.14
CA GLY A 298 17.36 -2.19 2.21
C GLY A 298 18.87 -2.41 2.28
N THR A 299 19.33 -3.66 2.35
CA THR A 299 20.76 -4.00 2.41
C THR A 299 21.51 -3.60 1.13
N LEU A 300 20.86 -3.70 -0.03
CA LEU A 300 21.45 -3.26 -1.30
C LEU A 300 21.55 -1.72 -1.36
N ILE A 301 20.58 -1.00 -0.80
CA ILE A 301 20.62 0.47 -0.70
C ILE A 301 21.80 0.92 0.15
N ASP A 302 22.03 0.28 1.29
CA ASP A 302 23.15 0.60 2.19
C ASP A 302 24.52 0.35 1.49
N ARG A 303 24.60 -0.68 0.64
CA ARG A 303 25.84 -1.05 -0.04
C ARG A 303 26.09 -0.28 -1.35
N PHE A 304 25.06 -0.03 -2.16
CA PHE A 304 25.19 0.49 -3.53
C PHE A 304 24.55 1.85 -3.73
N GLY A 305 23.82 2.35 -2.74
CA GLY A 305 23.06 3.62 -2.77
C GLY A 305 21.69 3.52 -3.43
N THR A 306 20.81 4.43 -3.06
CA THR A 306 19.39 4.46 -3.50
C THR A 306 19.23 4.56 -5.02
N HIS A 307 20.11 5.32 -5.71
CA HIS A 307 19.98 5.55 -7.15
C HIS A 307 20.19 4.27 -7.96
N ARG A 308 21.25 3.50 -7.63
CA ARG A 308 21.57 2.25 -8.35
C ARG A 308 20.50 1.19 -8.11
N VAL A 309 20.06 1.02 -6.86
CA VAL A 309 19.03 0.03 -6.52
C VAL A 309 17.69 0.39 -7.16
N MET A 310 17.32 1.67 -7.18
CA MET A 310 16.14 2.13 -7.89
C MET A 310 16.23 1.83 -9.40
N ALA A 311 17.34 2.18 -10.04
CA ALA A 311 17.53 2.00 -11.47
C ALA A 311 17.52 0.50 -11.87
N THR A 312 18.25 -0.34 -11.15
CA THR A 312 18.28 -1.79 -11.42
C THR A 312 16.95 -2.46 -11.12
N GLY A 313 16.24 -2.06 -10.05
CA GLY A 313 14.92 -2.58 -9.73
C GLY A 313 13.90 -2.26 -10.83
N TYR A 314 13.84 -1.02 -11.28
CA TYR A 314 12.92 -0.64 -12.34
C TYR A 314 13.32 -1.22 -13.70
N ALA A 315 14.63 -1.35 -13.98
CA ALA A 315 15.09 -2.07 -15.17
C ALA A 315 14.65 -3.54 -15.16
N ALA A 316 14.74 -4.23 -14.02
CA ALA A 316 14.23 -5.58 -13.86
C ALA A 316 12.71 -5.68 -14.11
N ALA A 317 11.94 -4.70 -13.63
CA ALA A 317 10.51 -4.63 -13.91
C ALA A 317 10.22 -4.44 -15.41
N VAL A 318 11.01 -3.63 -16.13
CA VAL A 318 10.88 -3.47 -17.59
C VAL A 318 11.28 -4.76 -18.32
N VAL A 319 12.38 -5.41 -17.92
CA VAL A 319 12.84 -6.68 -18.50
C VAL A 319 11.84 -7.83 -18.28
N SER A 320 10.98 -7.73 -17.26
CA SER A 320 9.91 -8.72 -17.08
C SER A 320 8.81 -8.66 -18.15
N LEU A 321 8.63 -7.55 -18.87
CA LEU A 321 7.54 -7.37 -19.83
C LEU A 321 7.57 -8.34 -21.01
N PRO A 322 8.71 -8.62 -21.69
CA PRO A 322 8.79 -9.67 -22.68
C PRO A 322 8.40 -11.05 -22.16
N LEU A 323 8.73 -11.35 -20.88
CA LEU A 323 8.32 -12.61 -20.26
C LEU A 323 6.81 -12.66 -20.04
N PHE A 324 6.17 -11.54 -19.65
CA PHE A 324 4.70 -11.48 -19.58
C PHE A 324 4.06 -11.62 -20.94
N TRP A 325 4.66 -11.06 -21.98
CA TRP A 325 4.16 -11.22 -23.36
C TRP A 325 4.16 -12.69 -23.78
N LEU A 326 5.32 -13.36 -23.66
CA LEU A 326 5.43 -14.81 -23.89
C LEU A 326 4.53 -15.61 -22.94
N GLY A 327 4.26 -15.07 -21.77
CA GLY A 327 3.39 -15.61 -20.74
C GLY A 327 1.91 -15.65 -21.12
N GLY A 328 1.51 -15.08 -22.26
CA GLY A 328 0.18 -15.27 -22.84
C GLY A 328 -0.07 -16.73 -23.25
N GLU A 329 0.98 -17.45 -23.63
CA GLU A 329 0.91 -18.83 -24.10
C GLU A 329 1.77 -19.81 -23.29
N HIS A 330 2.80 -19.29 -22.59
CA HIS A 330 3.80 -20.11 -21.90
C HIS A 330 3.84 -19.84 -20.39
N LEU A 331 3.34 -20.79 -19.62
CA LEU A 331 3.24 -20.69 -18.16
C LEU A 331 4.58 -20.39 -17.47
N TRP A 332 5.68 -21.01 -17.92
CA TRP A 332 7.01 -20.77 -17.33
C TRP A 332 7.45 -19.31 -17.48
N ALA A 333 7.15 -18.70 -18.64
CA ALA A 333 7.48 -17.31 -18.89
C ALA A 333 6.65 -16.36 -18.01
N LEU A 334 5.36 -16.67 -17.83
CA LEU A 334 4.48 -15.96 -16.92
C LEU A 334 4.98 -16.01 -15.48
N CYS A 335 5.39 -17.19 -15.00
CA CYS A 335 5.95 -17.36 -13.64
C CYS A 335 7.28 -16.61 -13.47
N ALA A 336 8.19 -16.72 -14.43
CA ALA A 336 9.48 -16.02 -14.41
C ALA A 336 9.27 -14.48 -14.45
N GLY A 337 8.37 -14.01 -15.31
CA GLY A 337 7.96 -12.62 -15.39
C GLY A 337 7.38 -12.10 -14.08
N ALA A 338 6.52 -12.88 -13.42
CA ALA A 338 5.91 -12.54 -12.15
C ALA A 338 6.96 -12.38 -11.02
N ILE A 339 7.92 -13.30 -10.92
CA ILE A 339 9.02 -13.22 -9.95
C ILE A 339 9.87 -11.98 -10.23
N LEU A 340 10.28 -11.78 -11.47
CA LEU A 340 11.15 -10.66 -11.84
C LEU A 340 10.45 -9.30 -11.64
N LEU A 341 9.16 -9.21 -12.00
CA LEU A 341 8.37 -8.00 -11.79
C LEU A 341 8.25 -7.67 -10.30
N HIS A 342 7.90 -8.64 -9.44
CA HIS A 342 7.74 -8.40 -8.02
C HIS A 342 9.06 -8.02 -7.35
N ALA A 343 10.16 -8.69 -7.68
CA ALA A 343 11.48 -8.37 -7.14
C ALA A 343 11.92 -6.96 -7.58
N GLY A 344 11.83 -6.67 -8.88
CA GLY A 344 12.22 -5.40 -9.46
C GLY A 344 11.35 -4.24 -8.99
N PHE A 345 10.04 -4.40 -9.02
CA PHE A 345 9.07 -3.44 -8.51
C PHE A 345 9.35 -3.08 -7.04
N THR A 346 9.50 -4.08 -6.17
CA THR A 346 9.70 -3.85 -4.74
C THR A 346 11.04 -3.18 -4.45
N ALA A 347 12.14 -3.66 -5.05
CA ALA A 347 13.45 -3.04 -4.86
C ALA A 347 13.46 -1.58 -5.37
N GLY A 348 12.89 -1.35 -6.55
CA GLY A 348 12.76 -0.02 -7.13
C GLY A 348 11.89 0.90 -6.28
N GLN A 349 10.76 0.42 -5.77
CA GLN A 349 9.86 1.16 -4.91
C GLN A 349 10.53 1.58 -3.60
N VAL A 350 11.15 0.64 -2.88
CA VAL A 350 11.81 0.93 -1.60
C VAL A 350 12.87 2.01 -1.78
N ALA A 351 13.73 1.87 -2.78
CA ALA A 351 14.79 2.85 -3.05
C ALA A 351 14.25 4.22 -3.49
N ASN A 352 13.23 4.24 -4.36
CA ASN A 352 12.61 5.46 -4.86
C ASN A 352 11.87 6.22 -3.74
N GLN A 353 11.13 5.48 -2.89
CA GLN A 353 10.41 6.04 -1.74
C GLN A 353 11.39 6.61 -0.70
N THR A 354 12.45 5.88 -0.34
CA THR A 354 13.49 6.35 0.57
C THR A 354 14.07 7.68 0.10
N ARG A 355 14.38 7.79 -1.19
CA ARG A 355 14.90 9.02 -1.80
C ARG A 355 13.88 10.16 -1.76
N ALA A 356 12.63 9.88 -2.07
CA ALA A 356 11.56 10.88 -2.07
C ALA A 356 11.33 11.47 -0.67
N LEU A 357 11.28 10.61 0.34
CA LEU A 357 11.06 11.02 1.73
C LEU A 357 12.25 11.81 2.30
N GLY A 358 13.48 11.42 1.95
CA GLY A 358 14.69 12.13 2.36
C GLY A 358 14.87 13.50 1.71
N ALA A 359 14.15 13.81 0.64
CA ALA A 359 14.24 15.08 -0.08
C ALA A 359 13.25 16.16 0.38
N THR A 360 12.46 15.92 1.44
CA THR A 360 11.44 16.85 1.92
C THR A 360 11.50 17.06 3.41
N SER A 361 11.12 18.26 3.86
CA SER A 361 10.98 18.57 5.30
C SER A 361 9.69 18.01 5.92
N THR A 362 8.77 17.47 5.11
CA THR A 362 7.49 16.89 5.53
C THR A 362 7.32 15.47 5.02
N PRO A 363 8.08 14.48 5.56
CA PRO A 363 8.08 13.10 5.04
C PRO A 363 6.71 12.43 5.05
N SER A 364 5.87 12.71 6.06
CA SER A 364 4.51 12.12 6.14
C SER A 364 3.62 12.57 4.99
N ALA A 365 3.59 13.87 4.67
CA ALA A 365 2.83 14.40 3.53
C ALA A 365 3.39 13.89 2.19
N ALA A 366 4.71 13.80 2.06
CA ALA A 366 5.37 13.24 0.88
C ALA A 366 5.02 11.77 0.68
N ASN A 367 4.98 10.98 1.76
CA ASN A 367 4.55 9.58 1.69
C ASN A 367 3.09 9.46 1.24
N THR A 368 2.21 10.30 1.78
CA THR A 368 0.81 10.33 1.35
C THR A 368 0.70 10.63 -0.15
N ALA A 369 1.38 11.67 -0.64
CA ALA A 369 1.40 12.01 -2.07
C ALA A 369 1.93 10.83 -2.92
N TYR A 370 3.03 10.22 -2.51
CA TYR A 370 3.66 9.09 -3.19
C TYR A 370 2.72 7.89 -3.32
N VAL A 371 2.07 7.49 -2.22
CA VAL A 371 1.16 6.34 -2.21
C VAL A 371 -0.14 6.64 -2.97
N VAL A 372 -0.67 7.86 -2.84
CA VAL A 372 -1.85 8.30 -3.61
C VAL A 372 -1.57 8.26 -5.11
N CYS A 373 -0.43 8.79 -5.57
CA CYS A 373 -0.02 8.72 -6.98
C CYS A 373 0.08 7.27 -7.47
N SER A 374 0.60 6.36 -6.62
CA SER A 374 0.71 4.94 -6.94
C SER A 374 -0.68 4.33 -7.20
N PHE A 375 -1.58 4.44 -6.23
CA PHE A 375 -2.91 3.82 -6.34
C PHE A 375 -3.81 4.50 -7.37
N ALA A 376 -3.70 5.82 -7.56
CA ALA A 376 -4.40 6.53 -8.62
C ALA A 376 -3.95 6.05 -10.01
N SER A 377 -2.65 5.92 -10.22
CA SER A 377 -2.11 5.32 -11.45
C SER A 377 -2.58 3.88 -11.64
N GLY A 378 -2.52 3.06 -10.59
CA GLY A 378 -3.01 1.69 -10.61
C GLY A 378 -4.49 1.61 -11.00
N ALA A 379 -5.33 2.50 -10.46
CA ALA A 379 -6.75 2.57 -10.80
C ALA A 379 -6.96 2.90 -12.29
N ILE A 380 -6.23 3.89 -12.82
CA ILE A 380 -6.33 4.29 -14.23
C ILE A 380 -5.89 3.14 -15.15
N THR A 381 -4.74 2.56 -14.89
CA THR A 381 -4.17 1.52 -15.75
C THR A 381 -4.96 0.21 -15.68
N SER A 382 -5.45 -0.17 -14.52
CA SER A 382 -6.35 -1.31 -14.35
C SER A 382 -7.70 -1.08 -15.06
N ALA A 383 -8.24 0.16 -15.05
CA ALA A 383 -9.46 0.51 -15.77
C ALA A 383 -9.28 0.40 -17.29
N LEU A 384 -8.09 0.70 -17.80
CA LEU A 384 -7.76 0.57 -19.23
C LEU A 384 -7.47 -0.88 -19.62
N ALA A 385 -6.87 -1.68 -18.71
CA ALA A 385 -6.43 -3.04 -18.99
C ALA A 385 -7.60 -4.00 -19.24
N GLY A 386 -8.72 -3.87 -18.54
CA GLY A 386 -9.91 -4.71 -18.75
C GLY A 386 -10.49 -4.62 -20.17
N PRO A 387 -10.85 -3.43 -20.66
CA PRO A 387 -11.28 -3.23 -22.05
C PRO A 387 -10.23 -3.62 -23.09
N ALA A 388 -8.94 -3.37 -22.80
CA ALA A 388 -7.87 -3.78 -23.70
C ALA A 388 -7.78 -5.30 -23.81
N PHE A 389 -7.92 -6.02 -22.69
CA PHE A 389 -8.00 -7.47 -22.70
C PHE A 389 -9.19 -7.98 -23.53
N GLY A 390 -10.36 -7.37 -23.38
CA GLY A 390 -11.55 -7.75 -24.15
C GLY A 390 -11.44 -7.48 -25.65
N ARG A 391 -10.64 -6.48 -26.08
CA ARG A 391 -10.52 -6.09 -27.49
C ARG A 391 -9.29 -6.69 -28.20
N TRP A 392 -8.17 -6.80 -27.53
CA TRP A 392 -6.87 -7.19 -28.09
C TRP A 392 -6.22 -8.36 -27.32
N GLY A 393 -6.98 -8.99 -26.42
CA GLY A 393 -6.45 -10.07 -25.59
C GLY A 393 -5.32 -9.62 -24.66
N TRP A 394 -4.45 -10.55 -24.32
CA TRP A 394 -3.31 -10.33 -23.43
C TRP A 394 -2.27 -9.34 -23.99
N ASP A 395 -2.11 -9.30 -25.30
CA ASP A 395 -1.19 -8.37 -25.97
C ASP A 395 -1.55 -6.90 -25.67
N GLY A 396 -2.84 -6.57 -25.69
CA GLY A 396 -3.31 -5.23 -25.36
C GLY A 396 -2.95 -4.82 -23.92
N VAL A 397 -2.99 -5.75 -22.99
CA VAL A 397 -2.58 -5.51 -21.59
C VAL A 397 -1.08 -5.29 -21.50
N CYS A 398 -0.29 -6.10 -22.19
CA CYS A 398 1.17 -5.98 -22.23
C CYS A 398 1.62 -4.64 -22.84
N VAL A 399 0.92 -4.14 -23.87
CA VAL A 399 1.17 -2.82 -24.44
C VAL A 399 0.90 -1.72 -23.42
N ILE A 400 -0.23 -1.75 -22.70
CA ILE A 400 -0.52 -0.77 -21.64
C ILE A 400 0.55 -0.82 -20.56
N ALA A 401 0.94 -2.01 -20.12
CA ALA A 401 1.99 -2.19 -19.13
C ALA A 401 3.33 -1.59 -19.59
N ALA A 402 3.71 -1.84 -20.85
CA ALA A 402 4.94 -1.31 -21.43
C ALA A 402 4.91 0.23 -21.54
N VAL A 403 3.81 0.80 -22.01
CA VAL A 403 3.62 2.26 -22.10
C VAL A 403 3.75 2.90 -20.72
N CYS A 404 3.11 2.31 -19.70
CA CYS A 404 3.20 2.81 -18.32
C CYS A 404 4.64 2.76 -17.78
N ALA A 405 5.35 1.64 -17.99
CA ALA A 405 6.72 1.48 -17.54
C ALA A 405 7.66 2.51 -18.19
N VAL A 406 7.57 2.67 -19.51
CA VAL A 406 8.38 3.62 -20.28
C VAL A 406 8.04 5.06 -19.88
N ALA A 407 6.74 5.41 -19.81
CA ALA A 407 6.30 6.75 -19.42
C ALA A 407 6.78 7.12 -18.01
N GLY A 408 6.71 6.17 -17.05
CA GLY A 408 7.22 6.38 -15.70
C GLY A 408 8.73 6.58 -15.65
N TRP A 409 9.48 5.78 -16.41
CA TRP A 409 10.93 5.88 -16.48
C TRP A 409 11.40 7.19 -17.14
N VAL A 410 10.93 7.46 -18.36
CA VAL A 410 11.29 8.64 -19.15
C VAL A 410 10.79 9.91 -18.46
N GLY A 411 9.50 9.97 -18.09
CA GLY A 411 8.91 11.11 -17.41
C GLY A 411 9.61 11.43 -16.09
N GLY A 412 9.92 10.42 -15.30
CA GLY A 412 10.67 10.59 -14.05
C GLY A 412 12.12 11.04 -14.26
N ALA A 413 12.75 10.69 -15.39
CA ALA A 413 14.09 11.17 -15.75
C ALA A 413 14.06 12.63 -16.22
N LEU A 414 13.06 13.00 -17.02
CA LEU A 414 12.87 14.38 -17.49
C LEU A 414 12.63 15.35 -16.33
N VAL A 415 11.66 15.01 -15.44
CA VAL A 415 11.36 15.82 -14.26
C VAL A 415 12.57 15.95 -13.32
N ALA A 416 13.44 14.94 -13.24
CA ALA A 416 14.64 15.01 -12.42
C ALA A 416 15.73 15.94 -13.00
N ARG A 417 15.68 16.30 -14.28
CA ARG A 417 16.62 17.22 -14.96
C ARG A 417 16.21 18.70 -14.84
N GLU A 418 14.98 18.98 -14.44
CA GLU A 418 14.46 20.36 -14.23
C GLU A 418 15.05 21.02 -12.96
N ARG A 419 16.32 20.78 -12.64
CA ARG A 419 17.04 21.38 -11.50
C ARG A 419 17.78 22.64 -11.91
#